data_09f6f2af9ed62e9f9eb3fee54bc7687d
#
_entry.id   09f6f2af9ed62e9f9eb3fee54bc7687d
#
_cell.length_a   1.000
_cell.length_b   1.000
_cell.length_c   1.000
_cell.angle_alpha   90.00
_cell.angle_beta   90.00
_cell.angle_gamma   90.00
#
_symmetry.space_group_name_H-M   'P 1'
#
loop_
_entity.id
_entity.type
_entity.pdbx_description
1 polymer ?
#
loop_
_entity_poly.entity_id
_entity_poly.type
_entity_poly.pdbx_seq_one_letter_code
_entity_poly.pdbx_strand_id
1 'polypeptide(L)'
;MIDYGLKDRVAIITGANNPWGIGATTAIAFAREGAKVVLVYKKVDRPFDASKMDRNGVDRYYGANAGNADAVESKLKEMGADYIILESDISNEDAIKEIYCTVLEKYGRVDILFNNAATDDETGCDTIETITQDVIDNTFAVNVRGSILMTREFIKHHSDYGRIINISTDASQIFAGQITYGASKATL
;
A
#
# COMPACT_ATOMS: atom_id res chain seq x y z
N MET A 1 11.00 21.26 -18.94
CA MET A 1 10.71 20.23 -17.92
C MET A 1 9.20 20.09 -17.87
N ILE A 2 8.68 18.90 -17.87
CA ILE A 2 7.22 18.68 -17.78
C ILE A 2 6.82 18.89 -16.33
N ASP A 3 5.80 19.74 -16.09
CA ASP A 3 5.18 19.89 -14.77
C ASP A 3 4.04 18.87 -14.65
N TYR A 4 4.16 17.94 -13.71
CA TYR A 4 3.14 16.92 -13.42
C TYR A 4 2.07 17.42 -12.44
N GLY A 5 2.18 18.64 -11.93
CA GLY A 5 1.23 19.21 -10.97
C GLY A 5 1.25 18.55 -9.59
N LEU A 6 2.35 17.89 -9.22
CA LEU A 6 2.49 17.16 -7.96
C LEU A 6 3.10 18.00 -6.83
N LYS A 7 3.73 19.13 -7.17
CA LYS A 7 4.38 19.99 -6.18
C LYS A 7 3.36 20.43 -5.11
N ASP A 8 3.75 20.28 -3.85
CA ASP A 8 2.96 20.58 -2.65
C ASP A 8 1.66 19.77 -2.47
N ARG A 9 1.38 18.79 -3.35
CA ARG A 9 0.27 17.85 -3.19
C ARG A 9 0.57 16.84 -2.09
N VAL A 10 -0.45 16.48 -1.33
CA VAL A 10 -0.36 15.47 -0.26
C VAL A 10 -0.87 14.14 -0.78
N ALA A 11 0.01 13.14 -0.82
CA ALA A 11 -0.28 11.82 -1.34
C ALA A 11 -0.17 10.75 -0.25
N ILE A 12 -1.26 10.04 0.02
CA ILE A 12 -1.25 8.84 0.88
C ILE A 12 -1.01 7.61 0.00
N ILE A 13 0.02 6.82 0.33
CA ILE A 13 0.41 5.61 -0.38
C ILE A 13 0.39 4.44 0.59
N THR A 14 -0.49 3.47 0.36
CA THR A 14 -0.60 2.28 1.21
C THR A 14 0.32 1.15 0.72
N GLY A 15 0.83 0.30 1.64
CA GLY A 15 1.75 -0.79 1.32
C GLY A 15 3.12 -0.30 0.85
N ALA A 16 3.74 0.65 1.57
CA ALA A 16 4.90 1.39 1.10
C ALA A 16 6.21 1.14 1.87
N ASN A 17 6.31 0.08 2.69
CA ASN A 17 7.54 -0.24 3.44
C ASN A 17 8.59 -1.02 2.62
N ASN A 18 8.16 -1.81 1.63
CA ASN A 18 9.07 -2.60 0.82
C ASN A 18 9.82 -1.70 -0.19
N PRO A 19 11.16 -1.52 -0.06
CA PRO A 19 11.93 -0.59 -0.90
C PRO A 19 11.99 -0.98 -2.39
N TRP A 20 11.63 -2.22 -2.73
CA TRP A 20 11.53 -2.72 -4.11
C TRP A 20 10.07 -2.81 -4.58
N GLY A 21 9.12 -2.46 -3.73
CA GLY A 21 7.69 -2.52 -4.03
C GLY A 21 7.19 -1.30 -4.81
N ILE A 22 6.01 -1.47 -5.41
CA ILE A 22 5.31 -0.41 -6.17
C ILE A 22 5.05 0.81 -5.28
N GLY A 23 4.56 0.60 -4.05
CA GLY A 23 4.24 1.70 -3.13
C GLY A 23 5.43 2.58 -2.79
N ALA A 24 6.57 1.97 -2.41
CA ALA A 24 7.79 2.72 -2.11
C ALA A 24 8.35 3.46 -3.33
N THR A 25 8.36 2.80 -4.48
CA THR A 25 8.84 3.42 -5.73
C THR A 25 7.97 4.61 -6.14
N THR A 26 6.64 4.47 -5.99
CA THR A 26 5.70 5.57 -6.24
C THR A 26 5.91 6.72 -5.27
N ALA A 27 6.10 6.45 -3.97
CA ALA A 27 6.36 7.48 -2.97
C ALA A 27 7.63 8.28 -3.29
N ILE A 28 8.71 7.58 -3.67
CA ILE A 28 9.97 8.22 -4.08
C ILE A 28 9.79 9.05 -5.35
N ALA A 29 9.04 8.55 -6.33
CA ALA A 29 8.77 9.28 -7.56
C ALA A 29 7.95 10.55 -7.28
N PHE A 30 6.90 10.46 -6.46
CA PHE A 30 6.09 11.62 -6.07
C PHE A 30 6.89 12.66 -5.29
N ALA A 31 7.73 12.21 -4.36
CA ALA A 31 8.62 13.09 -3.60
C ALA A 31 9.61 13.84 -4.51
N ARG A 32 10.14 13.21 -5.56
CA ARG A 32 11.00 13.86 -6.57
C ARG A 32 10.30 15.01 -7.29
N GLU A 33 9.00 14.89 -7.48
CA GLU A 33 8.18 15.93 -8.10
C GLU A 33 7.63 16.95 -7.07
N GLY A 34 8.14 16.92 -5.83
CA GLY A 34 7.82 17.89 -4.78
C GLY A 34 6.50 17.61 -4.05
N ALA A 35 5.93 16.43 -4.17
CA ALA A 35 4.79 16.03 -3.35
C ALA A 35 5.21 15.74 -1.91
N LYS A 36 4.29 15.99 -0.97
CA LYS A 36 4.36 15.54 0.42
C LYS A 36 3.81 14.13 0.47
N VAL A 37 4.59 13.17 0.95
CA VAL A 37 4.22 11.75 0.86
C VAL A 37 3.94 11.16 2.24
N VAL A 38 2.85 10.41 2.33
CA VAL A 38 2.44 9.68 3.52
C VAL A 38 2.53 8.19 3.21
N LEU A 39 3.50 7.53 3.81
CA LEU A 39 3.70 6.10 3.68
C LEU A 39 2.90 5.39 4.76
N VAL A 40 1.93 4.59 4.36
CA VAL A 40 1.16 3.73 5.26
C VAL A 40 1.55 2.29 4.99
N TYR A 41 1.90 1.55 6.03
CA TYR A 41 2.26 0.14 5.89
C TYR A 41 1.90 -0.66 7.14
N LYS A 42 1.78 -1.96 6.98
CA LYS A 42 1.73 -2.96 8.05
C LYS A 42 2.84 -3.96 7.80
N LYS A 43 3.56 -4.35 8.85
CA LYS A 43 4.49 -5.48 8.78
C LYS A 43 3.71 -6.75 8.54
N VAL A 44 4.14 -7.52 7.57
CA VAL A 44 3.54 -8.81 7.22
C VAL A 44 4.57 -9.89 7.48
N ASP A 45 4.37 -10.61 8.57
CA ASP A 45 5.28 -11.71 8.95
C ASP A 45 4.90 -12.98 8.16
N ARG A 46 5.74 -13.31 7.19
CA ARG A 46 5.68 -14.56 6.43
C ARG A 46 7.01 -15.27 6.52
N PRO A 47 7.03 -16.61 6.56
CA PRO A 47 8.28 -17.37 6.56
C PRO A 47 9.15 -17.02 5.34
N PHE A 48 10.41 -16.69 5.57
CA PHE A 48 11.40 -16.47 4.53
C PHE A 48 12.80 -16.94 4.98
N ASP A 49 13.67 -17.25 4.03
CA ASP A 49 15.05 -17.60 4.28
C ASP A 49 15.94 -16.33 4.26
N ALA A 50 16.33 -15.89 5.45
CA ALA A 50 17.15 -14.69 5.61
C ALA A 50 18.48 -14.74 4.85
N SER A 51 19.02 -15.94 4.59
CA SER A 51 20.27 -16.10 3.82
C SER A 51 20.12 -15.82 2.32
N LYS A 52 18.89 -15.68 1.84
CA LYS A 52 18.55 -15.41 0.42
C LYS A 52 18.05 -13.98 0.16
N MET A 53 18.05 -13.12 1.16
CA MET A 53 17.59 -11.74 1.02
C MET A 53 18.45 -10.86 0.10
N ASP A 54 19.69 -11.27 -0.16
CA ASP A 54 20.61 -10.62 -1.09
C ASP A 54 20.27 -10.86 -2.57
N ARG A 55 19.39 -11.80 -2.85
CA ARG A 55 18.95 -12.21 -4.19
C ARG A 55 17.53 -11.78 -4.49
N ASN A 56 17.24 -11.52 -5.77
CA ASN A 56 15.87 -11.30 -6.21
C ASN A 56 15.05 -12.58 -6.04
N GLY A 57 13.90 -12.48 -5.40
CA GLY A 57 13.01 -13.62 -5.17
C GLY A 57 12.05 -13.38 -4.04
N VAL A 58 11.28 -14.42 -3.73
CA VAL A 58 10.20 -14.41 -2.74
C VAL A 58 10.72 -14.14 -1.32
N ASP A 59 11.89 -14.70 -0.96
CA ASP A 59 12.48 -14.50 0.37
C ASP A 59 12.83 -13.03 0.62
N ARG A 60 13.43 -12.37 -0.37
CA ARG A 60 13.70 -10.93 -0.32
C ARG A 60 12.42 -10.10 -0.20
N TYR A 61 11.39 -10.47 -0.95
CA TYR A 61 10.10 -9.79 -0.91
C TYR A 61 9.42 -9.95 0.44
N TYR A 62 9.37 -11.16 1.00
CA TYR A 62 8.76 -11.40 2.32
C TYR A 62 9.58 -10.76 3.45
N GLY A 63 10.90 -10.88 3.43
CA GLY A 63 11.75 -10.21 4.41
C GLY A 63 11.60 -8.68 4.41
N ALA A 64 11.44 -8.08 3.23
CA ALA A 64 11.19 -6.64 3.14
C ALA A 64 9.81 -6.24 3.67
N ASN A 65 8.78 -7.06 3.43
CA ASN A 65 7.43 -6.81 3.95
C ASN A 65 7.33 -7.02 5.48
N ALA A 66 8.15 -7.90 6.04
CA ALA A 66 8.27 -8.10 7.49
C ALA A 66 9.02 -6.95 8.19
N GLY A 67 9.78 -6.15 7.43
CA GLY A 67 10.53 -5.01 7.94
C GLY A 67 9.70 -3.74 8.09
N ASN A 68 10.35 -2.73 8.68
CA ASN A 68 9.83 -1.36 8.73
C ASN A 68 10.15 -0.60 7.42
N ALA A 69 9.83 0.69 7.37
CA ALA A 69 10.04 1.54 6.20
C ALA A 69 11.40 2.27 6.19
N ASP A 70 12.38 1.91 7.02
CA ASP A 70 13.64 2.65 7.22
C ASP A 70 14.41 2.87 5.91
N ALA A 71 14.46 1.85 5.05
CA ALA A 71 15.17 1.96 3.78
C ALA A 71 14.49 2.96 2.81
N VAL A 72 13.18 3.09 2.87
CA VAL A 72 12.42 4.08 2.10
C VAL A 72 12.57 5.45 2.73
N GLU A 73 12.48 5.52 4.05
CA GLU A 73 12.68 6.75 4.82
C GLU A 73 14.04 7.39 4.54
N SER A 74 15.12 6.59 4.56
CA SER A 74 16.48 7.07 4.27
C SER A 74 16.54 7.77 2.91
N LYS A 75 15.93 7.19 1.88
CA LYS A 75 15.87 7.81 0.54
C LYS A 75 15.08 9.11 0.52
N LEU A 76 13.97 9.19 1.25
CA LEU A 76 13.18 10.42 1.36
C LEU A 76 13.96 11.51 2.11
N LYS A 77 14.68 11.17 3.17
CA LYS A 77 15.58 12.08 3.90
C LYS A 77 16.69 12.62 3.01
N GLU A 78 17.38 11.75 2.26
CA GLU A 78 18.44 12.15 1.32
C GLU A 78 17.95 13.14 0.27
N MET A 79 16.68 13.03 -0.12
CA MET A 79 16.03 13.94 -1.09
C MET A 79 15.53 15.25 -0.46
N GLY A 80 15.56 15.38 0.87
CA GLY A 80 14.93 16.50 1.57
C GLY A 80 13.41 16.55 1.42
N ALA A 81 12.77 15.40 1.22
CA ALA A 81 11.33 15.32 1.04
C ALA A 81 10.58 15.62 2.34
N ASP A 82 9.36 16.15 2.22
CA ASP A 82 8.42 16.23 3.34
C ASP A 82 7.55 14.97 3.36
N TYR A 83 7.58 14.22 4.48
CA TYR A 83 6.89 12.94 4.57
C TYR A 83 6.33 12.65 5.96
N ILE A 84 5.42 11.68 6.01
CA ILE A 84 4.95 10.97 7.21
C ILE A 84 5.12 9.47 6.95
N ILE A 85 5.45 8.71 8.00
CA ILE A 85 5.48 7.24 7.95
C ILE A 85 4.59 6.71 9.08
N LEU A 86 3.62 5.86 8.73
CA LEU A 86 2.64 5.29 9.64
C LEU A 86 2.62 3.77 9.50
N GLU A 87 2.96 3.07 10.58
CA GLU A 87 2.66 1.65 10.69
C GLU A 87 1.19 1.50 11.09
N SER A 88 0.34 1.05 10.17
CA SER A 88 -1.10 1.00 10.36
C SER A 88 -1.75 -0.08 9.51
N ASP A 89 -2.77 -0.74 10.05
CA ASP A 89 -3.53 -1.80 9.37
C ASP A 89 -4.80 -1.23 8.74
N ILE A 90 -4.85 -1.16 7.41
CA ILE A 90 -6.01 -0.66 6.68
C ILE A 90 -7.22 -1.60 6.71
N SER A 91 -7.10 -2.83 7.24
CA SER A 91 -8.26 -3.66 7.50
C SER A 91 -9.07 -3.20 8.73
N ASN A 92 -8.52 -2.27 9.53
CA ASN A 92 -9.14 -1.68 10.71
C ASN A 92 -9.66 -0.27 10.40
N GLU A 93 -10.95 -0.04 10.58
CA GLU A 93 -11.58 1.24 10.28
C GLU A 93 -11.08 2.38 11.17
N ASP A 94 -10.85 2.13 12.46
CA ASP A 94 -10.39 3.19 13.37
C ASP A 94 -8.94 3.58 13.06
N ALA A 95 -8.08 2.62 12.71
CA ALA A 95 -6.74 2.91 12.24
C ALA A 95 -6.73 3.75 10.96
N ILE A 96 -7.68 3.53 10.04
CA ILE A 96 -7.84 4.39 8.85
C ILE A 96 -8.21 5.83 9.24
N LYS A 97 -9.12 6.03 10.19
CA LYS A 97 -9.49 7.38 10.67
C LYS A 97 -8.28 8.09 11.29
N GLU A 98 -7.45 7.38 12.06
CA GLU A 98 -6.22 7.91 12.65
C GLU A 98 -5.20 8.33 11.59
N ILE A 99 -5.07 7.57 10.48
CA ILE A 99 -4.22 7.97 9.35
C ILE A 99 -4.66 9.35 8.83
N TYR A 100 -5.95 9.51 8.52
CA TYR A 100 -6.46 10.79 7.98
C TYR A 100 -6.36 11.92 9.00
N CYS A 101 -6.62 11.67 10.28
CA CYS A 101 -6.45 12.65 11.35
C CYS A 101 -4.99 13.17 11.38
N THR A 102 -4.01 12.28 11.41
CA THR A 102 -2.58 12.63 11.39
C THR A 102 -2.17 13.44 10.16
N VAL A 103 -2.69 13.05 8.98
CA VAL A 103 -2.40 13.75 7.72
C VAL A 103 -2.99 15.16 7.71
N LEU A 104 -4.24 15.30 8.16
CA LEU A 104 -4.93 16.58 8.21
C LEU A 104 -4.34 17.50 9.27
N GLU A 105 -3.93 16.99 10.43
CA GLU A 105 -3.24 17.77 11.46
C GLU A 105 -1.92 18.37 10.93
N LYS A 106 -1.13 17.59 10.19
CA LYS A 106 0.15 18.06 9.66
C LYS A 106 0.02 18.94 8.42
N TYR A 107 -0.82 18.54 7.48
CA TYR A 107 -0.85 19.13 6.14
C TYR A 107 -2.13 19.92 5.83
N GLY A 108 -3.19 19.74 6.60
CA GLY A 108 -4.48 20.41 6.40
C GLY A 108 -5.26 19.95 5.16
N ARG A 109 -4.74 18.97 4.40
CA ARG A 109 -5.34 18.49 3.15
C ARG A 109 -4.87 17.10 2.78
N VAL A 110 -5.60 16.45 1.89
CA VAL A 110 -5.19 15.26 1.15
C VAL A 110 -5.61 15.42 -0.31
N ASP A 111 -4.72 15.10 -1.24
CA ASP A 111 -4.94 15.31 -2.68
C ASP A 111 -4.95 14.01 -3.48
N ILE A 112 -4.15 13.03 -3.06
CA ILE A 112 -3.95 11.79 -3.79
C ILE A 112 -4.04 10.62 -2.82
N LEU A 113 -4.82 9.62 -3.18
CA LEU A 113 -4.85 8.32 -2.53
C LEU A 113 -4.34 7.25 -3.50
N PHE A 114 -3.29 6.55 -3.10
CA PHE A 114 -2.72 5.43 -3.86
C PHE A 114 -2.98 4.13 -3.09
N ASN A 115 -4.05 3.42 -3.43
CA ASN A 115 -4.43 2.13 -2.88
C ASN A 115 -3.56 1.03 -3.49
N ASN A 116 -2.46 0.71 -2.82
CA ASN A 116 -1.50 -0.29 -3.25
C ASN A 116 -1.38 -1.45 -2.24
N ALA A 117 -1.64 -1.22 -0.95
CA ALA A 117 -1.59 -2.29 0.03
C ALA A 117 -2.50 -3.45 -0.39
N ALA A 118 -1.95 -4.63 -0.32
CA ALA A 118 -2.65 -5.87 -0.60
C ALA A 118 -2.02 -7.01 0.18
N THR A 119 -2.82 -7.99 0.51
CA THR A 119 -2.36 -9.30 0.94
C THR A 119 -2.83 -10.36 -0.04
N ASP A 120 -2.06 -11.39 -0.13
CA ASP A 120 -2.37 -12.62 -0.81
C ASP A 120 -2.05 -13.74 0.22
N ASP A 121 -3.02 -14.13 1.01
CA ASP A 121 -2.85 -15.15 2.03
C ASP A 121 -2.90 -16.57 1.44
N GLU A 122 -3.14 -16.68 0.14
CA GLU A 122 -3.07 -17.94 -0.58
C GLU A 122 -1.62 -18.43 -0.65
N THR A 123 -1.43 -19.71 -0.43
CA THR A 123 -0.09 -20.32 -0.44
C THR A 123 0.47 -20.52 -1.86
N GLY A 124 -0.28 -20.12 -2.88
CA GLY A 124 0.03 -20.36 -4.29
C GLY A 124 -0.32 -21.77 -4.77
N CYS A 125 -0.78 -22.61 -3.85
CA CYS A 125 -1.23 -23.98 -4.13
C CYS A 125 -2.71 -24.18 -3.81
N ASP A 126 -3.42 -23.12 -3.38
CA ASP A 126 -4.82 -23.21 -3.01
C ASP A 126 -5.71 -23.45 -4.23
N THR A 127 -6.63 -24.37 -4.06
CA THR A 127 -7.69 -24.66 -5.03
C THR A 127 -9.04 -24.29 -4.45
N ILE A 128 -10.08 -24.29 -5.25
CA ILE A 128 -11.45 -24.07 -4.75
C ILE A 128 -11.87 -25.08 -3.68
N GLU A 129 -11.24 -26.24 -3.64
CA GLU A 129 -11.51 -27.30 -2.65
C GLU A 129 -10.73 -27.10 -1.34
N THR A 130 -9.59 -26.41 -1.38
CA THR A 130 -8.68 -26.28 -0.23
C THR A 130 -8.71 -24.90 0.42
N ILE A 131 -9.24 -23.88 -0.28
CA ILE A 131 -9.29 -22.52 0.24
C ILE A 131 -10.13 -22.43 1.51
N THR A 132 -9.62 -21.70 2.52
CA THR A 132 -10.29 -21.56 3.81
C THR A 132 -11.04 -20.24 3.92
N GLN A 133 -12.01 -20.21 4.85
CA GLN A 133 -12.73 -18.97 5.16
C GLN A 133 -11.76 -17.85 5.60
N ASP A 134 -10.78 -18.18 6.44
CA ASP A 134 -9.82 -17.18 6.96
C ASP A 134 -9.03 -16.52 5.84
N VAL A 135 -8.58 -17.28 4.84
CA VAL A 135 -7.89 -16.75 3.65
C VAL A 135 -8.80 -15.79 2.89
N ILE A 136 -10.07 -16.17 2.67
CA ILE A 136 -11.05 -15.33 2.02
C ILE A 136 -11.26 -14.03 2.82
N ASP A 137 -11.60 -14.16 4.11
CA ASP A 137 -11.92 -13.02 4.96
C ASP A 137 -10.75 -12.04 5.10
N ASN A 138 -9.54 -12.55 5.32
CA ASN A 138 -8.33 -11.71 5.43
C ASN A 138 -8.01 -10.98 4.13
N THR A 139 -8.07 -11.68 3.00
CA THR A 139 -7.79 -11.08 1.69
C THR A 139 -8.79 -9.98 1.36
N PHE A 140 -10.08 -10.23 1.54
CA PHE A 140 -11.12 -9.22 1.30
C PHE A 140 -11.09 -8.08 2.33
N ALA A 141 -10.73 -8.36 3.58
CA ALA A 141 -10.59 -7.32 4.60
C ALA A 141 -9.55 -6.26 4.23
N VAL A 142 -8.41 -6.68 3.70
CA VAL A 142 -7.34 -5.75 3.28
C VAL A 142 -7.63 -5.18 1.89
N ASN A 143 -7.76 -6.06 0.88
CA ASN A 143 -7.75 -5.64 -0.52
C ASN A 143 -9.02 -4.89 -0.93
N VAL A 144 -10.18 -5.28 -0.38
CA VAL A 144 -11.48 -4.71 -0.76
C VAL A 144 -11.97 -3.72 0.28
N ARG A 145 -12.28 -4.21 1.50
CA ARG A 145 -12.83 -3.34 2.55
C ARG A 145 -11.89 -2.21 2.92
N GLY A 146 -10.59 -2.50 3.10
CA GLY A 146 -9.58 -1.50 3.40
C GLY A 146 -9.49 -0.41 2.33
N SER A 147 -9.40 -0.80 1.07
CA SER A 147 -9.34 0.15 -0.05
C SER A 147 -10.61 1.01 -0.17
N ILE A 148 -11.80 0.41 0.07
CA ILE A 148 -13.08 1.15 0.08
C ILE A 148 -13.12 2.14 1.24
N LEU A 149 -12.71 1.74 2.44
CA LEU A 149 -12.71 2.61 3.62
C LEU A 149 -11.68 3.74 3.50
N MET A 150 -10.49 3.47 2.98
CA MET A 150 -9.52 4.51 2.62
C MET A 150 -10.09 5.51 1.61
N THR A 151 -10.77 5.01 0.59
CA THR A 151 -11.45 5.85 -0.41
C THR A 151 -12.59 6.68 0.21
N ARG A 152 -13.38 6.09 1.10
CA ARG A 152 -14.44 6.81 1.81
C ARG A 152 -13.90 7.99 2.62
N GLU A 153 -12.84 7.77 3.38
CA GLU A 153 -12.23 8.86 4.17
C GLU A 153 -11.56 9.90 3.25
N PHE A 154 -10.94 9.46 2.14
CA PHE A 154 -10.43 10.38 1.13
C PHE A 154 -11.52 11.32 0.60
N ILE A 155 -12.68 10.79 0.21
CA ILE A 155 -13.81 11.57 -0.31
C ILE A 155 -14.35 12.57 0.72
N LYS A 156 -14.30 12.24 2.02
CA LYS A 156 -14.72 13.16 3.08
C LYS A 156 -13.77 14.34 3.27
N HIS A 157 -12.49 14.16 2.96
CA HIS A 157 -11.42 15.07 3.39
C HIS A 157 -10.63 15.72 2.23
N HIS A 158 -10.82 15.26 0.97
CA HIS A 158 -10.22 15.98 -0.16
C HIS A 158 -10.89 17.35 -0.35
N SER A 159 -10.13 18.31 -0.90
CA SER A 159 -10.67 19.65 -1.18
C SER A 159 -11.09 19.80 -2.65
N ASP A 160 -10.48 20.75 -3.35
CA ASP A 160 -10.75 21.10 -4.75
C ASP A 160 -10.10 20.14 -5.78
N TYR A 161 -9.10 19.37 -5.34
CA TYR A 161 -8.39 18.41 -6.17
C TYR A 161 -8.40 17.02 -5.52
N GLY A 162 -8.64 16.01 -6.30
CA GLY A 162 -8.59 14.62 -5.82
C GLY A 162 -8.22 13.63 -6.91
N ARG A 163 -7.35 12.68 -6.60
CA ARG A 163 -7.02 11.52 -7.43
C ARG A 163 -6.98 10.28 -6.58
N ILE A 164 -7.67 9.25 -7.04
CA ILE A 164 -7.62 7.91 -6.43
C ILE A 164 -7.04 6.97 -7.48
N ILE A 165 -6.02 6.22 -7.09
CA ILE A 165 -5.33 5.26 -7.93
C ILE A 165 -5.41 3.91 -7.22
N ASN A 166 -6.00 2.93 -7.86
CA ASN A 166 -6.09 1.57 -7.37
C ASN A 166 -5.13 0.67 -8.15
N ILE A 167 -4.32 -0.12 -7.44
CA ILE A 167 -3.44 -1.11 -8.07
C ILE A 167 -4.20 -2.41 -8.22
N SER A 168 -4.54 -2.74 -9.47
CA SER A 168 -5.11 -4.02 -9.86
C SER A 168 -4.01 -4.97 -10.38
N THR A 169 -4.38 -6.07 -10.97
CA THR A 169 -3.49 -7.10 -11.50
C THR A 169 -4.15 -7.83 -12.66
N ASP A 170 -3.36 -8.49 -13.49
CA ASP A 170 -3.84 -9.44 -14.49
C ASP A 170 -4.42 -10.72 -13.87
N ALA A 171 -4.04 -11.06 -12.62
CA ALA A 171 -4.66 -12.14 -11.85
C ALA A 171 -6.17 -11.95 -11.63
N SER A 172 -6.71 -10.74 -11.80
CA SER A 172 -8.15 -10.47 -11.84
C SER A 172 -8.89 -11.20 -12.98
N GLN A 173 -8.16 -11.75 -13.94
CA GLN A 173 -8.69 -12.53 -15.06
C GLN A 173 -8.64 -14.06 -14.82
N ILE A 174 -8.50 -14.50 -13.58
CA ILE A 174 -8.52 -15.90 -13.14
C ILE A 174 -7.18 -16.62 -13.43
N PHE A 175 -6.33 -16.69 -12.41
CA PHE A 175 -5.16 -17.58 -12.40
C PHE A 175 -5.34 -18.70 -11.40
N ALA A 176 -4.91 -19.89 -11.76
CA ALA A 176 -4.87 -21.03 -10.83
C ALA A 176 -4.03 -20.67 -9.59
N GLY A 177 -4.53 -20.99 -8.40
CA GLY A 177 -3.83 -20.70 -7.14
C GLY A 177 -3.91 -19.22 -6.68
N GLN A 178 -4.73 -18.38 -7.33
CA GLN A 178 -4.95 -16.99 -6.92
C GLN A 178 -6.45 -16.64 -6.92
N ILE A 179 -7.27 -17.52 -6.38
CA ILE A 179 -8.74 -17.43 -6.44
C ILE A 179 -9.23 -16.19 -5.71
N THR A 180 -8.87 -16.06 -4.44
CA THR A 180 -9.33 -14.98 -3.57
C THR A 180 -8.63 -13.66 -3.92
N TYR A 181 -7.32 -13.71 -4.17
CA TYR A 181 -6.56 -12.54 -4.59
C TYR A 181 -7.09 -11.97 -5.91
N GLY A 182 -7.24 -12.82 -6.93
CA GLY A 182 -7.79 -12.41 -8.22
C GLY A 182 -9.19 -11.81 -8.10
N ALA A 183 -10.10 -12.46 -7.37
CA ALA A 183 -11.44 -11.97 -7.10
C ALA A 183 -11.41 -10.61 -6.39
N SER A 184 -10.56 -10.45 -5.35
CA SER A 184 -10.44 -9.18 -4.62
C SER A 184 -9.93 -8.04 -5.50
N LYS A 185 -9.01 -8.31 -6.43
CA LYS A 185 -8.47 -7.30 -7.35
C LYS A 185 -9.41 -6.97 -8.51
N ALA A 186 -10.34 -7.85 -8.85
CA ALA A 186 -11.40 -7.56 -9.82
C ALA A 186 -12.46 -6.57 -9.29
N THR A 187 -12.52 -6.35 -7.97
CA THR A 187 -13.48 -5.41 -7.33
C THR A 187 -12.97 -3.96 -7.29
N LEU A 188 -11.71 -3.71 -7.58
CA LEU A 188 -11.07 -2.39 -7.59
C LEU A 188 -11.13 -1.74 -8.97
#